data_ee8190268f3eed17c2c8ed335fcc649e
#
_entry.id   ee8190268f3eed17c2c8ed335fcc649e
#
_cell.length_a   1.000
_cell.length_b   1.000
_cell.length_c   1.000
_cell.angle_alpha   90.00
_cell.angle_beta   90.00
_cell.angle_gamma   90.00
#
_symmetry.space_group_name_H-M   'P 1'
#
loop_
_entity.id
_entity.type
_entity.pdbx_description
1 polymer ?
#
loop_
_entity_poly.entity_id
_entity_poly.type
_entity_poly.pdbx_seq_one_letter_code
_entity_poly.pdbx_strand_id
1 'polypeptide(L)'
;GVLSTLLYNMKTAAVAGRETTGNAYKADYAAPVEIQSFAMYLQGGDLSEEALFEKAGNGVYITSLGGLHAGANAITGDFSLQSSGFLIENGKKTTHVKSFTVAGNFYDLLKNITALADNMELPMPFGMTCFGAPSVLVEGLSIAGK
;
A
#
# COMPACT_ATOMS: atom_id res chain seq x y z
N GLY A 1 -2.34 -11.16 -7.20
CA GLY A 1 -3.09 -10.34 -8.14
C GLY A 1 -2.75 -10.63 -9.58
N VAL A 2 -3.67 -10.38 -10.47
CA VAL A 2 -3.49 -10.47 -11.92
C VAL A 2 -3.46 -9.05 -12.49
N LEU A 3 -2.41 -8.69 -13.22
CA LEU A 3 -2.35 -7.41 -13.92
C LEU A 3 -3.35 -7.42 -15.09
N SER A 4 -4.41 -6.62 -14.99
CA SER A 4 -5.47 -6.55 -16.00
C SER A 4 -5.23 -5.49 -17.06
N THR A 5 -4.58 -4.37 -16.70
CA THR A 5 -4.27 -3.28 -17.63
C THR A 5 -3.07 -2.46 -17.15
N LEU A 6 -2.46 -1.73 -18.06
CA LEU A 6 -1.53 -0.65 -17.76
C LEU A 6 -2.24 0.69 -17.87
N LEU A 7 -1.65 1.74 -17.30
CA LEU A 7 -2.14 3.12 -17.47
C LEU A 7 -1.63 3.67 -18.80
N TYR A 8 -2.50 4.36 -19.52
CA TYR A 8 -2.19 4.90 -20.86
C TYR A 8 -2.59 6.39 -20.97
N ASN A 9 -1.73 7.18 -21.59
CA ASN A 9 -2.14 8.41 -22.24
C ASN A 9 -2.48 8.13 -23.72
N MET A 10 -2.95 9.12 -24.48
CA MET A 10 -3.35 8.90 -25.88
C MET A 10 -2.21 8.38 -26.76
N LYS A 11 -0.97 8.87 -26.56
CA LYS A 11 0.21 8.45 -27.33
C LYS A 11 0.56 6.99 -27.08
N THR A 12 0.65 6.59 -25.80
CA THR A 12 1.02 5.21 -25.44
C THR A 12 -0.11 4.24 -25.73
N ALA A 13 -1.36 4.66 -25.62
CA ALA A 13 -2.52 3.87 -26.04
C ALA A 13 -2.49 3.57 -27.53
N ALA A 14 -2.24 4.57 -28.38
CA ALA A 14 -2.11 4.39 -29.83
C ALA A 14 -0.98 3.40 -30.20
N VAL A 15 0.19 3.53 -29.56
CA VAL A 15 1.32 2.60 -29.78
C VAL A 15 0.98 1.17 -29.35
N ALA A 16 0.24 1.00 -28.25
CA ALA A 16 -0.15 -0.31 -27.74
C ALA A 16 -1.40 -0.91 -28.42
N GLY A 17 -2.06 -0.20 -29.33
CA GLY A 17 -3.34 -0.63 -29.92
C GLY A 17 -4.45 -0.77 -28.88
N ARG A 18 -4.47 0.12 -27.89
CA ARG A 18 -5.43 0.14 -26.77
C ARG A 18 -6.16 1.47 -26.70
N GLU A 19 -7.17 1.55 -25.86
CA GLU A 19 -7.81 2.81 -25.50
C GLU A 19 -7.04 3.51 -24.38
N THR A 20 -7.10 4.86 -24.36
CA THR A 20 -6.49 5.63 -23.27
C THR A 20 -7.25 5.40 -21.96
N THR A 21 -6.50 5.34 -20.87
CA THR A 21 -7.08 5.27 -19.51
C THR A 21 -7.27 6.66 -18.87
N GLY A 22 -7.01 7.75 -19.62
CA GLY A 22 -7.15 9.12 -19.11
C GLY A 22 -6.03 9.55 -18.17
N ASN A 23 -4.91 8.84 -18.13
CA ASN A 23 -3.82 9.06 -17.19
C ASN A 23 -2.71 10.00 -17.71
N ALA A 24 -3.02 10.87 -18.68
CA ALA A 24 -2.09 11.89 -19.15
C ALA A 24 -1.87 12.96 -18.07
N TYR A 25 -0.62 13.32 -17.83
CA TYR A 25 -0.22 14.34 -16.87
C TYR A 25 0.88 15.23 -17.45
N LYS A 26 0.85 16.52 -17.10
CA LYS A 26 1.95 17.49 -17.34
C LYS A 26 2.26 18.20 -16.03
N ALA A 27 3.52 18.24 -15.66
CA ALA A 27 3.95 18.96 -14.45
C ALA A 27 3.77 20.49 -14.61
N ASP A 28 4.02 21.00 -15.81
CA ASP A 28 3.81 22.38 -16.21
C ASP A 28 3.56 22.49 -17.73
N TYR A 29 3.37 23.71 -18.25
CA TYR A 29 3.07 23.91 -19.67
C TYR A 29 4.21 23.51 -20.62
N ALA A 30 5.47 23.53 -20.16
CA ALA A 30 6.65 23.18 -20.94
C ALA A 30 7.05 21.71 -20.81
N ALA A 31 6.58 21.04 -19.75
CA ALA A 31 6.93 19.63 -19.48
C ALA A 31 6.36 18.68 -20.55
N PRO A 32 7.00 17.54 -20.82
CA PRO A 32 6.42 16.50 -21.65
C PRO A 32 5.17 15.91 -21.01
N VAL A 33 4.31 15.31 -21.83
CA VAL A 33 3.14 14.56 -21.32
C VAL A 33 3.62 13.19 -20.85
N GLU A 34 3.41 12.91 -19.58
CA GLU A 34 3.74 11.65 -18.91
C GLU A 34 2.49 10.88 -18.54
N ILE A 35 2.66 9.70 -17.96
CA ILE A 35 1.57 8.89 -17.39
C ILE A 35 1.67 8.97 -15.88
N GLN A 36 0.55 9.27 -15.22
CA GLN A 36 0.47 9.33 -13.77
C GLN A 36 -0.82 8.67 -13.27
N SER A 37 -0.72 7.97 -12.14
CA SER A 37 -1.89 7.57 -11.36
C SER A 37 -2.38 8.77 -10.52
N PHE A 38 -3.65 9.13 -10.65
CA PHE A 38 -4.24 10.23 -9.86
C PHE A 38 -4.88 9.72 -8.58
N ALA A 39 -5.71 8.69 -8.69
CA ALA A 39 -6.32 8.02 -7.56
C ALA A 39 -6.25 6.51 -7.77
N MET A 40 -5.55 5.85 -6.89
CA MET A 40 -5.48 4.39 -6.84
C MET A 40 -5.90 3.93 -5.45
N TYR A 41 -6.58 2.80 -5.39
CA TYR A 41 -6.97 2.26 -4.10
C TYR A 41 -7.03 0.73 -4.14
N LEU A 42 -6.74 0.14 -3.01
CA LEU A 42 -7.01 -1.26 -2.76
C LEU A 42 -8.48 -1.37 -2.33
N GLN A 43 -9.29 -2.11 -3.07
CA GLN A 43 -10.71 -2.27 -2.73
C GLN A 43 -10.84 -2.94 -1.36
N GLY A 44 -11.75 -2.43 -0.54
CA GLY A 44 -12.05 -3.00 0.78
C GLY A 44 -12.64 -4.42 0.69
N GLY A 45 -12.47 -5.16 1.78
CA GLY A 45 -13.11 -6.46 2.01
C GLY A 45 -14.41 -6.32 2.80
N ASP A 46 -14.84 -7.43 3.39
CA ASP A 46 -16.10 -7.52 4.14
C ASP A 46 -15.89 -7.64 5.66
N LEU A 47 -14.64 -7.63 6.14
CA LEU A 47 -14.32 -7.82 7.54
C LEU A 47 -14.20 -6.47 8.25
N SER A 48 -14.64 -6.39 9.51
CA SER A 48 -14.27 -5.25 10.36
C SER A 48 -12.78 -5.32 10.74
N GLU A 49 -12.23 -4.21 11.20
CA GLU A 49 -10.83 -4.17 11.67
C GLU A 49 -10.62 -5.12 12.86
N GLU A 50 -11.60 -5.21 13.77
CA GLU A 50 -11.57 -6.13 14.89
C GLU A 50 -11.54 -7.60 14.42
N ALA A 51 -12.32 -7.94 13.40
CA ALA A 51 -12.30 -9.27 12.81
C ALA A 51 -10.95 -9.62 12.17
N LEU A 52 -10.22 -8.62 11.63
CA LEU A 52 -8.83 -8.83 11.20
C LEU A 52 -7.91 -9.14 12.38
N PHE A 53 -8.06 -8.46 13.53
CA PHE A 53 -7.26 -8.75 14.72
C PHE A 53 -7.55 -10.17 15.25
N GLU A 54 -8.81 -10.58 15.29
CA GLU A 54 -9.19 -11.93 15.67
C GLU A 54 -8.58 -12.97 14.73
N LYS A 55 -8.62 -12.72 13.42
CA LYS A 55 -8.03 -13.60 12.41
C LYS A 55 -6.50 -13.66 12.50
N ALA A 56 -5.84 -12.56 12.82
CA ALA A 56 -4.40 -12.49 13.02
C ALA A 56 -3.95 -13.28 14.26
N GLY A 57 -4.79 -13.33 15.30
CA GLY A 57 -4.47 -13.98 16.56
C GLY A 57 -3.35 -13.26 17.32
N ASN A 58 -2.11 -13.36 16.85
CA ASN A 58 -0.96 -12.67 17.40
C ASN A 58 -0.16 -12.00 16.28
N GLY A 59 0.26 -10.75 16.50
CA GLY A 59 0.98 -9.99 15.50
C GLY A 59 1.19 -8.53 15.88
N VAL A 60 1.37 -7.68 14.89
CA VAL A 60 1.55 -6.23 15.07
C VAL A 60 0.60 -5.48 14.15
N TYR A 61 -0.17 -4.58 14.71
CA TYR A 61 -0.97 -3.61 13.96
C TYR A 61 -0.13 -2.35 13.74
N ILE A 62 0.30 -2.14 12.50
CA ILE A 62 1.16 -1.02 12.10
C ILE A 62 0.26 0.17 11.78
N THR A 63 0.47 1.29 12.48
CA THR A 63 -0.30 2.53 12.27
C THR A 63 0.52 3.63 11.61
N SER A 64 1.83 3.50 11.60
CA SER A 64 2.71 4.49 10.96
C SER A 64 3.96 3.82 10.39
N LEU A 65 4.35 4.30 9.21
CA LEU A 65 5.58 3.93 8.51
C LEU A 65 6.41 5.17 8.26
N GLY A 66 7.70 5.09 8.55
CA GLY A 66 8.66 6.15 8.31
C GLY A 66 9.83 5.71 7.43
N GLY A 67 10.47 6.70 6.79
CA GLY A 67 11.70 6.45 6.05
C GLY A 67 11.55 5.82 4.67
N LEU A 68 10.38 5.88 4.05
CA LEU A 68 10.13 5.32 2.71
C LEU A 68 11.16 5.76 1.66
N HIS A 69 11.61 7.01 1.71
CA HIS A 69 12.57 7.57 0.76
C HIS A 69 13.97 6.94 0.83
N ALA A 70 14.33 6.32 1.95
CA ALA A 70 15.63 5.70 2.17
C ALA A 70 15.55 4.19 2.44
N GLY A 71 14.45 3.72 2.97
CA GLY A 71 14.24 2.33 3.39
C GLY A 71 13.44 1.47 2.41
N ALA A 72 13.06 1.99 1.24
CA ALA A 72 12.35 1.22 0.22
C ALA A 72 13.02 1.37 -1.15
N ASN A 73 13.12 0.26 -1.89
CA ASN A 73 13.63 0.22 -3.26
C ASN A 73 12.47 -0.04 -4.22
N ALA A 74 12.09 0.97 -4.98
CA ALA A 74 10.97 0.88 -5.93
C ALA A 74 11.21 -0.10 -7.11
N ILE A 75 12.47 -0.48 -7.38
CA ILE A 75 12.82 -1.39 -8.47
C ILE A 75 12.75 -2.84 -8.00
N THR A 76 13.42 -3.17 -6.88
CA THR A 76 13.45 -4.54 -6.36
C THR A 76 12.22 -4.87 -5.52
N GLY A 77 11.55 -3.87 -4.98
CA GLY A 77 10.44 -4.01 -4.04
C GLY A 77 10.86 -4.22 -2.59
N ASP A 78 12.16 -4.32 -2.30
CA ASP A 78 12.64 -4.54 -0.93
C ASP A 78 12.43 -3.31 -0.06
N PHE A 79 12.03 -3.53 1.18
CA PHE A 79 11.88 -2.46 2.15
C PHE A 79 12.32 -2.87 3.55
N SER A 80 12.78 -1.87 4.31
CA SER A 80 13.06 -1.95 5.74
C SER A 80 12.73 -0.58 6.35
N LEU A 81 11.60 -0.50 7.04
CA LEU A 81 10.96 0.76 7.42
C LEU A 81 10.80 0.85 8.93
N GLN A 82 11.10 2.02 9.47
CA GLN A 82 10.75 2.32 10.86
C GLN A 82 9.23 2.40 10.98
N SER A 83 8.70 1.79 12.04
CA SER A 83 7.27 1.64 12.23
C SER A 83 6.86 1.92 13.68
N SER A 84 5.60 2.25 13.85
CA SER A 84 4.94 2.28 15.16
C SER A 84 3.53 1.70 15.04
N GLY A 85 2.98 1.25 16.16
CA GLY A 85 1.66 0.62 16.17
C GLY A 85 1.34 -0.07 17.48
N PHE A 86 0.62 -1.16 17.41
CA PHE A 86 0.15 -1.90 18.59
C PHE A 86 0.44 -3.39 18.44
N LEU A 87 0.69 -4.05 19.56
CA LEU A 87 0.68 -5.52 19.59
C LEU A 87 -0.76 -6.03 19.47
N ILE A 88 -0.90 -7.11 18.74
CA ILE A 88 -2.12 -7.92 18.72
C ILE A 88 -1.82 -9.21 19.48
N GLU A 89 -2.56 -9.46 20.55
CA GLU A 89 -2.42 -10.64 21.40
C GLU A 89 -3.79 -11.29 21.58
N ASN A 90 -3.90 -12.55 21.23
CA ASN A 90 -5.16 -13.32 21.27
C ASN A 90 -6.32 -12.59 20.54
N GLY A 91 -6.03 -12.02 19.39
CA GLY A 91 -7.01 -11.32 18.57
C GLY A 91 -7.42 -9.93 19.06
N LYS A 92 -6.67 -9.35 19.98
CA LYS A 92 -6.99 -8.02 20.54
C LYS A 92 -5.80 -7.09 20.46
N LYS A 93 -6.09 -5.84 20.14
CA LYS A 93 -5.12 -4.75 20.18
C LYS A 93 -4.77 -4.43 21.65
N THR A 94 -3.47 -4.49 21.99
CA THR A 94 -2.99 -4.36 23.38
C THR A 94 -1.99 -3.20 23.49
N THR A 95 -0.70 -3.48 23.61
CA THR A 95 0.33 -2.53 23.98
C THR A 95 0.77 -1.70 22.78
N HIS A 96 0.86 -0.38 22.94
CA HIS A 96 1.45 0.52 21.95
C HIS A 96 2.97 0.35 21.89
N VAL A 97 3.50 0.11 20.70
CA VAL A 97 4.94 0.00 20.43
C VAL A 97 5.37 1.20 19.59
N LYS A 98 6.26 2.03 20.16
CA LYS A 98 6.65 3.32 19.55
C LYS A 98 7.68 3.20 18.43
N SER A 99 8.49 2.15 18.45
CA SER A 99 9.57 2.01 17.46
C SER A 99 9.93 0.54 17.28
N PHE A 100 9.73 0.07 16.05
CA PHE A 100 10.21 -1.21 15.56
C PHE A 100 10.47 -1.08 14.06
N THR A 101 11.10 -2.07 13.48
CA THR A 101 11.35 -2.14 12.03
C THR A 101 10.45 -3.22 11.43
N VAL A 102 9.79 -2.88 10.34
CA VAL A 102 9.15 -3.86 9.45
C VAL A 102 9.95 -3.98 8.17
N ALA A 103 10.27 -5.21 7.77
CA ALA A 103 11.03 -5.47 6.56
C ALA A 103 10.41 -6.60 5.74
N GLY A 104 10.60 -6.51 4.44
CA GLY A 104 10.08 -7.49 3.49
C GLY A 104 10.28 -7.07 2.04
N ASN A 105 9.56 -7.72 1.15
CA ASN A 105 9.47 -7.36 -0.26
C ASN A 105 8.03 -7.02 -0.61
N PHE A 106 7.82 -5.90 -1.29
CA PHE A 106 6.48 -5.39 -1.63
C PHE A 106 5.68 -6.35 -2.52
N TYR A 107 6.34 -7.01 -3.47
CA TYR A 107 5.66 -7.97 -4.35
C TYR A 107 5.22 -9.22 -3.60
N ASP A 108 5.99 -9.66 -2.61
CA ASP A 108 5.62 -10.77 -1.75
C ASP A 108 4.56 -10.35 -0.73
N LEU A 109 4.63 -9.11 -0.21
CA LEU A 109 3.56 -8.53 0.61
C LEU A 109 2.21 -8.62 -0.11
N LEU A 110 2.15 -8.18 -1.37
CA LEU A 110 0.90 -8.23 -2.16
C LEU A 110 0.37 -9.66 -2.35
N LYS A 111 1.24 -10.66 -2.47
CA LYS A 111 0.84 -12.07 -2.59
C LYS A 111 0.37 -12.64 -1.26
N ASN A 112 0.89 -12.12 -0.15
CA ASN A 112 0.64 -12.62 1.19
C ASN A 112 -0.45 -11.84 1.95
N ILE A 113 -1.22 -11.01 1.25
CA ILE A 113 -2.46 -10.44 1.78
C ILE A 113 -3.49 -11.56 1.93
N THR A 114 -3.88 -11.86 3.16
CA THR A 114 -4.80 -12.96 3.49
C THR A 114 -6.21 -12.50 3.85
N ALA A 115 -6.37 -11.23 4.19
CA ALA A 115 -7.68 -10.61 4.42
C ALA A 115 -7.63 -9.07 4.31
N LEU A 116 -8.79 -8.48 4.06
CA LEU A 116 -9.01 -7.04 3.92
C LEU A 116 -10.17 -6.62 4.80
N ALA A 117 -10.04 -5.45 5.42
CA ALA A 117 -11.14 -4.83 6.16
C ALA A 117 -12.05 -4.00 5.23
N ASP A 118 -13.19 -3.58 5.77
CA ASP A 118 -14.16 -2.69 5.13
C ASP A 118 -13.86 -1.19 5.35
N ASN A 119 -12.89 -0.87 6.22
CA ASN A 119 -12.53 0.47 6.66
C ASN A 119 -11.66 1.24 5.65
N MET A 120 -12.15 1.37 4.43
CA MET A 120 -11.43 2.09 3.36
C MET A 120 -11.12 3.54 3.75
N GLU A 121 -9.84 3.90 3.74
CA GLU A 121 -9.39 5.27 3.98
C GLU A 121 -8.76 5.86 2.73
N LEU A 122 -9.17 7.09 2.41
CA LEU A 122 -8.58 7.92 1.38
C LEU A 122 -7.89 9.10 2.06
N PRO A 123 -6.57 9.06 2.24
CA PRO A 123 -5.83 10.14 2.87
C PRO A 123 -5.87 11.41 1.99
N MET A 124 -5.49 12.54 2.58
CA MET A 124 -5.31 13.78 1.82
C MET A 124 -4.33 13.56 0.67
N PRO A 125 -4.66 14.02 -0.54
CA PRO A 125 -3.78 13.89 -1.69
C PRO A 125 -2.39 14.51 -1.43
N PHE A 126 -1.34 13.81 -1.82
CA PHE A 126 -0.01 14.38 -1.89
C PHE A 126 0.25 14.84 -3.34
N GLY A 127 0.26 16.16 -3.53
CA GLY A 127 0.27 16.74 -4.87
C GLY A 127 -0.99 16.38 -5.67
N MET A 128 -0.80 15.73 -6.81
CA MET A 128 -1.90 15.30 -7.70
C MET A 128 -2.27 13.82 -7.52
N THR A 129 -1.71 13.15 -6.51
CA THR A 129 -1.84 11.69 -6.35
C THR A 129 -2.48 11.36 -5.00
N CYS A 130 -3.44 10.45 -5.00
CA CYS A 130 -4.05 9.89 -3.81
C CYS A 130 -4.00 8.36 -3.88
N PHE A 131 -3.59 7.72 -2.78
CA PHE A 131 -3.59 6.26 -2.64
C PHE A 131 -4.38 5.88 -1.41
N GLY A 132 -5.44 5.10 -1.61
CA GLY A 132 -6.28 4.62 -0.53
C GLY A 132 -6.15 3.13 -0.29
N ALA A 133 -6.35 2.71 0.94
CA ALA A 133 -6.42 1.30 1.29
C ALA A 133 -7.24 1.11 2.58
N PRO A 134 -7.87 -0.05 2.74
CA PRO A 134 -8.37 -0.51 4.02
C PRO A 134 -7.23 -1.06 4.88
N SER A 135 -7.51 -1.43 6.11
CA SER A 135 -6.62 -2.28 6.90
C SER A 135 -6.45 -3.64 6.21
N VAL A 136 -5.22 -4.12 6.14
CA VAL A 136 -4.88 -5.39 5.47
C VAL A 136 -4.18 -6.33 6.44
N LEU A 137 -4.51 -7.61 6.38
CA LEU A 137 -3.77 -8.67 7.07
C LEU A 137 -2.75 -9.28 6.12
N VAL A 138 -1.48 -9.17 6.48
CA VAL A 138 -0.35 -9.68 5.70
C VAL A 138 0.45 -10.65 6.54
N GLU A 139 0.85 -11.76 5.95
CA GLU A 139 1.73 -12.75 6.59
C GLU A 139 3.16 -12.67 6.03
N GLY A 140 4.13 -13.18 6.81
CA GLY A 140 5.51 -13.36 6.35
C GLY A 140 6.39 -12.12 6.33
N LEU A 141 5.97 -11.00 6.93
CA LEU A 141 6.85 -9.84 7.13
C LEU A 141 7.76 -10.04 8.34
N SER A 142 8.99 -9.52 8.24
CA SER A 142 9.94 -9.52 9.35
C SER A 142 9.72 -8.31 10.25
N ILE A 143 9.51 -8.55 11.53
CA ILE A 143 9.36 -7.50 12.55
C ILE A 143 10.55 -7.58 13.51
N ALA A 144 11.26 -6.47 13.69
CA ALA A 144 12.39 -6.37 14.61
C ALA A 144 12.25 -5.13 15.50
N GLY A 145 12.39 -5.32 16.80
CA GLY A 145 12.29 -4.25 17.81
C GLY A 145 12.47 -4.80 19.22
N LYS A 146 12.64 -3.91 20.18
CA LYS A 146 12.67 -4.23 21.62
C LYS A 146 11.48 -3.61 22.32
#